data_ae042ca85c53801bfb8edf7a6439bfd3
#
_entry.id   ae042ca85c53801bfb8edf7a6439bfd3
#
_cell.length_a   1.000
_cell.length_b   1.000
_cell.length_c   1.000
_cell.angle_alpha   90.00
_cell.angle_beta   90.00
_cell.angle_gamma   90.00
#
_symmetry.space_group_name_H-M   'P 1'
#
loop_
_entity.id
_entity.type
_entity.pdbx_description
1 polymer ?
#
loop_
_entity_poly.entity_id
_entity_poly.type
_entity_poly.pdbx_seq_one_letter_code
_entity_poly.pdbx_strand_id
1 'polypeptide(L)'
;TISLFLAQKAKQVYGVEIVPPAIDDARENAQLNGIENAQFFVGKSEEILPKYYKDYEEQHGGEKAHADVIVVDPPRKGCDAKLLDTILKMQPERIVYVSCDSATLARDLKILCEGAQEDEKTAGYQIEKWRAVDQFPMTTHVETVCLMSRVEGK
;
A
#
# COMPACT_ATOMS: atom_id res chain seq x y z
N THR A 1 0.54 -13.16 -2.10
CA THR A 1 -0.63 -13.63 -1.32
C THR A 1 -1.67 -12.53 -1.15
N ILE A 2 -1.33 -11.37 -0.56
CA ILE A 2 -2.30 -10.27 -0.29
C ILE A 2 -3.02 -9.83 -1.58
N SER A 3 -2.29 -9.56 -2.66
CA SER A 3 -2.85 -9.12 -3.94
C SER A 3 -3.86 -10.13 -4.51
N LEU A 4 -3.56 -11.42 -4.46
CA LEU A 4 -4.45 -12.48 -4.96
C LEU A 4 -5.74 -12.58 -4.14
N PHE A 5 -5.63 -12.40 -2.82
CA PHE A 5 -6.80 -12.38 -1.95
C PHE A 5 -7.69 -11.16 -2.24
N LEU A 6 -7.09 -9.98 -2.42
CA LEU A 6 -7.79 -8.75 -2.74
C LEU A 6 -8.47 -8.79 -4.11
N ALA A 7 -7.86 -9.47 -5.09
CA ALA A 7 -8.41 -9.61 -6.44
C ALA A 7 -9.82 -10.24 -6.49
N GLN A 8 -10.19 -11.00 -5.45
CA GLN A 8 -11.54 -11.58 -5.32
C GLN A 8 -12.63 -10.51 -5.08
N LYS A 9 -12.25 -9.32 -4.62
CA LYS A 9 -13.19 -8.25 -4.24
C LYS A 9 -12.92 -6.93 -4.96
N ALA A 10 -11.71 -6.74 -5.49
CA ALA A 10 -11.32 -5.55 -6.20
C ALA A 10 -11.62 -5.68 -7.71
N LYS A 11 -11.89 -4.56 -8.36
CA LYS A 11 -12.03 -4.50 -9.82
C LYS A 11 -10.69 -4.75 -10.50
N GLN A 12 -9.63 -4.19 -9.96
CA GLN A 12 -8.26 -4.34 -10.46
C GLN A 12 -7.29 -4.27 -9.26
N VAL A 13 -6.22 -5.07 -9.30
CA VAL A 13 -5.16 -5.08 -8.28
C VAL A 13 -3.80 -4.93 -8.94
N TYR A 14 -2.95 -4.10 -8.34
CA TYR A 14 -1.56 -3.91 -8.73
C TYR A 14 -0.66 -4.32 -7.57
N GLY A 15 0.17 -5.34 -7.79
CA GLY A 15 1.16 -5.82 -6.82
C GLY A 15 2.56 -5.35 -7.22
N VAL A 16 3.29 -4.77 -6.28
CA VAL A 16 4.67 -4.34 -6.47
C VAL A 16 5.56 -5.02 -5.43
N GLU A 17 6.64 -5.64 -5.88
CA GLU A 17 7.59 -6.35 -5.03
C GLU A 17 9.00 -6.21 -5.63
N ILE A 18 10.00 -6.01 -4.76
CA ILE A 18 11.39 -5.83 -5.19
C ILE A 18 12.06 -7.14 -5.57
N VAL A 19 11.58 -8.27 -5.08
CA VAL A 19 12.15 -9.61 -5.29
C VAL A 19 11.57 -10.25 -6.54
N PRO A 20 12.33 -10.39 -7.66
CA PRO A 20 11.80 -10.90 -8.92
C PRO A 20 11.17 -12.29 -8.81
N PRO A 21 11.77 -13.31 -8.14
CA PRO A 21 11.14 -14.63 -7.98
C PRO A 21 9.78 -14.57 -7.30
N ALA A 22 9.58 -13.68 -6.33
CA ALA A 22 8.27 -13.53 -5.67
C ALA A 22 7.19 -12.99 -6.61
N ILE A 23 7.57 -12.18 -7.60
CA ILE A 23 6.66 -11.72 -8.67
C ILE A 23 6.35 -12.86 -9.65
N ASP A 24 7.33 -13.69 -9.98
CA ASP A 24 7.11 -14.84 -10.87
C ASP A 24 6.16 -15.84 -10.19
N ASP A 25 6.36 -16.15 -8.91
CA ASP A 25 5.45 -16.96 -8.10
C ASP A 25 4.05 -16.33 -8.02
N ALA A 26 3.96 -15.01 -7.89
CA ALA A 26 2.67 -14.32 -7.83
C ALA A 26 1.90 -14.43 -9.15
N ARG A 27 2.58 -14.34 -10.30
CA ARG A 27 1.98 -14.51 -11.64
C ARG A 27 1.52 -15.95 -11.87
N GLU A 28 2.36 -16.92 -11.50
CA GLU A 28 2.00 -18.35 -11.58
C GLU A 28 0.79 -18.66 -10.70
N ASN A 29 0.78 -18.20 -9.46
CA ASN A 29 -0.35 -18.38 -8.56
C ASN A 29 -1.62 -17.68 -9.04
N ALA A 30 -1.53 -16.51 -9.69
CA ALA A 30 -2.68 -15.85 -10.32
C ALA A 30 -3.26 -16.73 -11.43
N GLN A 31 -2.41 -17.25 -12.31
CA GLN A 31 -2.83 -18.14 -13.39
C GLN A 31 -3.47 -19.44 -12.87
N LEU A 32 -2.86 -20.10 -11.88
CA LEU A 32 -3.37 -21.32 -11.26
C LEU A 32 -4.75 -21.14 -10.61
N ASN A 33 -5.03 -19.93 -10.13
CA ASN A 33 -6.31 -19.59 -9.47
C ASN A 33 -7.30 -18.87 -10.41
N GLY A 34 -7.00 -18.72 -11.70
CA GLY A 34 -7.89 -18.05 -12.65
C GLY A 34 -8.09 -16.55 -12.35
N ILE A 35 -7.10 -15.89 -11.74
CA ILE A 35 -7.16 -14.46 -11.39
C ILE A 35 -6.60 -13.65 -12.56
N GLU A 36 -7.45 -12.92 -13.25
CA GLU A 36 -7.12 -12.13 -14.43
C GLU A 36 -7.00 -10.62 -14.14
N ASN A 37 -7.55 -10.16 -13.02
CA ASN A 37 -7.61 -8.76 -12.60
C ASN A 37 -6.47 -8.35 -11.64
N ALA A 38 -5.34 -9.06 -11.66
CA ALA A 38 -4.15 -8.72 -10.90
C ALA A 38 -2.94 -8.56 -11.82
N GLN A 39 -2.23 -7.45 -11.70
CA GLN A 39 -0.97 -7.18 -12.40
C GLN A 39 0.18 -7.05 -11.40
N PHE A 40 1.37 -7.54 -11.78
CA PHE A 40 2.51 -7.60 -10.88
C PHE A 40 3.76 -6.97 -11.50
N PHE A 41 4.42 -6.10 -10.73
CA PHE A 41 5.59 -5.34 -11.14
C PHE A 41 6.77 -5.62 -10.22
N VAL A 42 7.94 -5.84 -10.83
CA VAL A 42 9.21 -5.96 -10.10
C VAL A 42 9.80 -4.58 -9.92
N GLY A 43 10.09 -4.21 -8.69
CA GLY A 43 10.76 -2.95 -8.36
C GLY A 43 10.33 -2.39 -7.01
N LYS A 44 10.87 -1.22 -6.71
CA LYS A 44 10.49 -0.50 -5.50
C LYS A 44 9.19 0.27 -5.73
N SER A 45 8.27 0.20 -4.77
CA SER A 45 6.96 0.84 -4.88
C SER A 45 7.07 2.36 -5.12
N GLU A 46 8.03 3.02 -4.47
CA GLU A 46 8.30 4.46 -4.62
C GLU A 46 8.90 4.87 -5.99
N GLU A 47 9.26 3.90 -6.82
CA GLU A 47 9.73 4.12 -8.19
C GLU A 47 8.68 3.68 -9.22
N ILE A 48 8.07 2.51 -8.99
CA ILE A 48 7.08 1.92 -9.91
C ILE A 48 5.78 2.72 -9.92
N LEU A 49 5.26 3.08 -8.74
CA LEU A 49 3.95 3.74 -8.66
C LEU A 49 3.93 5.12 -9.37
N PRO A 50 4.87 6.06 -9.11
CA PRO A 50 4.86 7.34 -9.81
C PRO A 50 4.99 7.19 -11.33
N LYS A 51 5.82 6.24 -11.79
CA LYS A 51 5.98 5.95 -13.21
C LYS A 51 4.68 5.44 -13.81
N TYR A 52 4.03 4.46 -13.15
CA TYR A 52 2.75 3.90 -13.59
C TYR A 52 1.68 5.00 -13.75
N TYR A 53 1.57 5.90 -12.75
CA TYR A 53 0.60 6.99 -12.79
C TYR A 53 0.86 7.96 -13.94
N LYS A 54 2.12 8.30 -14.17
CA LYS A 54 2.50 9.16 -15.27
C LYS A 54 2.19 8.52 -16.62
N ASP A 55 2.58 7.26 -16.81
CA ASP A 55 2.33 6.51 -18.05
C ASP A 55 0.80 6.36 -18.29
N TYR A 56 0.01 6.15 -17.24
CA TYR A 56 -1.44 6.08 -17.32
C TYR A 56 -2.04 7.42 -17.76
N GLU A 57 -1.65 8.52 -17.14
CA GLU A 57 -2.12 9.87 -17.49
C GLU A 57 -1.81 10.22 -18.96
N GLU A 58 -0.61 9.90 -19.43
CA GLU A 58 -0.19 10.09 -20.82
C GLU A 58 -1.03 9.25 -21.80
N GLN A 59 -1.36 8.00 -21.46
CA GLN A 59 -2.13 7.08 -22.31
C GLN A 59 -3.64 7.37 -22.32
N HIS A 60 -4.16 8.01 -21.27
CA HIS A 60 -5.60 8.27 -21.11
C HIS A 60 -5.96 9.75 -21.21
N GLY A 61 -5.16 10.54 -21.97
CA GLY A 61 -5.51 11.93 -22.33
C GLY A 61 -5.54 12.89 -21.15
N GLY A 62 -4.73 12.64 -20.11
CA GLY A 62 -4.64 13.48 -18.92
C GLY A 62 -5.55 13.02 -17.76
N GLU A 63 -6.25 11.90 -17.90
CA GLU A 63 -6.97 11.28 -16.80
C GLU A 63 -5.99 10.71 -15.78
N LYS A 64 -6.12 11.11 -14.52
CA LYS A 64 -5.25 10.64 -13.45
C LYS A 64 -5.67 9.24 -13.00
N ALA A 65 -4.73 8.31 -12.98
CA ALA A 65 -4.94 7.05 -12.30
C ALA A 65 -5.24 7.30 -10.82
N HIS A 66 -6.15 6.55 -10.25
CA HIS A 66 -6.51 6.64 -8.85
C HIS A 66 -6.54 5.25 -8.22
N ALA A 67 -5.90 5.11 -7.07
CA ALA A 67 -6.03 3.92 -6.24
C ALA A 67 -7.01 4.24 -5.11
N ASP A 68 -8.12 3.49 -5.03
CA ASP A 68 -9.07 3.64 -3.93
C ASP A 68 -8.43 3.20 -2.60
N VAL A 69 -7.65 2.12 -2.65
CA VAL A 69 -7.00 1.54 -1.48
C VAL A 69 -5.55 1.20 -1.77
N ILE A 70 -4.65 1.58 -0.87
CA ILE A 70 -3.26 1.13 -0.84
C ILE A 70 -3.07 0.21 0.35
N VAL A 71 -2.49 -0.97 0.11
CA VAL A 71 -2.08 -1.91 1.16
C VAL A 71 -0.56 -1.96 1.20
N VAL A 72 0.03 -1.76 2.37
CA VAL A 72 1.47 -1.88 2.60
C VAL A 72 1.76 -2.93 3.67
N ASP A 73 2.80 -3.74 3.40
CA ASP A 73 3.32 -4.78 4.29
C ASP A 73 4.85 -4.68 4.28
N PRO A 74 5.41 -3.61 4.87
CA PRO A 74 6.85 -3.35 4.84
C PRO A 74 7.63 -4.29 5.76
N PRO A 75 8.95 -4.43 5.55
CA PRO A 75 9.82 -5.11 6.49
C PRO A 75 9.83 -4.40 7.85
N ARG A 76 10.48 -5.00 8.87
CA ARG A 76 10.54 -4.48 10.26
C ARG A 76 10.97 -3.01 10.39
N LYS A 77 11.79 -2.50 9.47
CA LYS A 77 12.20 -1.09 9.45
C LYS A 77 11.06 -0.10 9.10
N GLY A 78 9.90 -0.60 8.73
CA GLY A 78 8.76 0.20 8.26
C GLY A 78 8.93 0.64 6.81
N CYS A 79 8.04 1.53 6.36
CA CYS A 79 8.10 2.13 5.04
C CYS A 79 9.27 3.10 4.91
N ASP A 80 9.81 3.19 3.70
CA ASP A 80 10.75 4.25 3.33
C ASP A 80 10.02 5.60 3.28
N ALA A 81 10.73 6.68 3.65
CA ALA A 81 10.14 8.03 3.65
C ALA A 81 9.60 8.43 2.28
N LYS A 82 10.26 8.02 1.20
CA LYS A 82 9.83 8.30 -0.17
C LYS A 82 8.53 7.55 -0.52
N LEU A 83 8.34 6.32 0.00
CA LEU A 83 7.09 5.60 -0.15
C LEU A 83 5.94 6.28 0.58
N LEU A 84 6.15 6.72 1.83
CA LEU A 84 5.14 7.46 2.59
C LEU A 84 4.74 8.77 1.90
N ASP A 85 5.72 9.54 1.39
CA ASP A 85 5.49 10.74 0.59
C ASP A 85 4.69 10.44 -0.69
N THR A 86 5.03 9.35 -1.38
CA THR A 86 4.29 8.89 -2.56
C THR A 86 2.84 8.57 -2.22
N ILE A 87 2.57 7.85 -1.14
CA ILE A 87 1.22 7.51 -0.68
C ILE A 87 0.43 8.78 -0.36
N LEU A 88 1.05 9.73 0.35
CA LEU A 88 0.43 11.02 0.66
C LEU A 88 0.08 11.83 -0.61
N LYS A 89 0.94 11.82 -1.62
CA LYS A 89 0.68 12.49 -2.91
C LYS A 89 -0.42 11.82 -3.74
N MET A 90 -0.51 10.50 -3.65
CA MET A 90 -1.55 9.71 -4.34
C MET A 90 -2.93 9.88 -3.73
N GLN A 91 -3.03 10.25 -2.46
CA GLN A 91 -4.28 10.50 -1.75
C GLN A 91 -5.33 9.38 -1.91
N PRO A 92 -4.99 8.08 -1.70
CA PRO A 92 -5.99 7.03 -1.72
C PRO A 92 -7.09 7.29 -0.68
N GLU A 93 -8.29 6.78 -0.91
CA GLU A 93 -9.37 6.91 0.09
C GLU A 93 -9.05 6.17 1.39
N ARG A 94 -8.37 5.03 1.27
CA ARG A 94 -8.00 4.18 2.41
C ARG A 94 -6.58 3.65 2.29
N ILE A 95 -5.97 3.46 3.46
CA ILE A 95 -4.69 2.77 3.60
C ILE A 95 -4.89 1.60 4.56
N VAL A 96 -4.39 0.43 4.18
CA VAL A 96 -4.24 -0.72 5.08
C VAL A 96 -2.76 -0.94 5.32
N TYR A 97 -2.34 -0.79 6.57
CA TYR A 97 -0.95 -0.98 6.96
C TYR A 97 -0.83 -2.28 7.78
N VAL A 98 -0.04 -3.23 7.29
CA VAL A 98 0.32 -4.45 8.00
C VAL A 98 1.74 -4.27 8.55
N SER A 99 1.99 -4.61 9.81
CA SER A 99 3.30 -4.42 10.42
C SER A 99 3.58 -5.47 11.50
N CYS A 100 4.78 -6.03 11.48
CA CYS A 100 5.31 -6.90 12.54
C CYS A 100 6.13 -6.14 13.60
N ASP A 101 6.21 -4.80 13.52
CA ASP A 101 6.94 -3.96 14.49
C ASP A 101 6.13 -2.71 14.85
N SER A 102 5.71 -2.63 16.11
CA SER A 102 4.82 -1.57 16.59
C SER A 102 5.50 -0.20 16.67
N ALA A 103 6.82 -0.14 16.85
CA ALA A 103 7.53 1.13 16.95
C ALA A 103 7.66 1.82 15.59
N THR A 104 8.03 1.06 14.55
CA THR A 104 8.08 1.58 13.18
C THR A 104 6.68 1.85 12.64
N LEU A 105 5.68 1.05 12.99
CA LEU A 105 4.29 1.33 12.68
C LEU A 105 3.85 2.68 13.25
N ALA A 106 4.10 2.94 14.54
CA ALA A 106 3.71 4.20 15.18
C ALA A 106 4.37 5.42 14.51
N ARG A 107 5.64 5.31 14.11
CA ARG A 107 6.36 6.35 13.36
C ARG A 107 5.69 6.63 12.02
N ASP A 108 5.39 5.61 11.26
CA ASP A 108 4.84 5.74 9.91
C ASP A 108 3.38 6.23 9.94
N LEU A 109 2.58 5.72 10.88
CA LEU A 109 1.22 6.21 11.12
C LEU A 109 1.20 7.68 11.49
N LYS A 110 2.16 8.15 12.30
CA LYS A 110 2.26 9.57 12.64
C LYS A 110 2.43 10.42 11.38
N ILE A 111 3.34 10.04 10.48
CA ILE A 111 3.59 10.76 9.21
C ILE A 111 2.32 10.77 8.35
N LEU A 112 1.65 9.63 8.21
CA LEU A 112 0.43 9.53 7.41
C LEU A 112 -0.73 10.34 8.03
N CYS A 113 -0.85 10.40 9.35
CA CYS A 113 -1.89 11.20 10.02
C CYS A 113 -1.64 12.71 9.92
N GLU A 114 -0.38 13.14 9.99
CA GLU A 114 -0.01 14.55 9.88
C GLU A 114 -0.17 15.10 8.47
N GLY A 115 -0.11 14.23 7.45
CA GLY A 115 -0.16 14.63 6.05
C GLY A 115 1.15 15.25 5.56
N ALA A 116 1.18 15.77 4.34
CA ALA A 116 2.35 16.45 3.81
C ALA A 116 2.43 17.87 4.40
N GLN A 117 3.50 18.13 5.17
CA GLN A 117 3.72 19.43 5.83
C GLN A 117 3.98 20.59 4.85
N GLU A 118 4.37 20.29 3.63
CA GLU A 118 4.72 21.30 2.61
C GLU A 118 3.54 21.72 1.71
N ASP A 119 2.45 20.96 1.71
CA ASP A 119 1.28 21.24 0.88
C ASP A 119 0.00 21.18 1.73
N GLU A 120 -0.57 22.35 2.06
CA GLU A 120 -1.84 22.48 2.81
C GLU A 120 -3.03 21.74 2.14
N LYS A 121 -2.89 21.34 0.87
CA LYS A 121 -3.91 20.59 0.13
C LYS A 121 -3.82 19.08 0.31
N THR A 122 -2.73 18.57 0.87
CA THR A 122 -2.57 17.14 1.06
C THR A 122 -3.15 16.73 2.40
N ALA A 123 -4.35 16.16 2.37
CA ALA A 123 -5.04 15.69 3.56
C ALA A 123 -4.26 14.55 4.23
N GLY A 124 -4.22 14.57 5.55
CA GLY A 124 -3.74 13.45 6.36
C GLY A 124 -4.78 12.33 6.46
N TYR A 125 -4.43 11.31 7.20
CA TYR A 125 -5.29 10.15 7.44
C TYR A 125 -5.68 10.04 8.91
N GLN A 126 -6.83 9.44 9.17
CA GLN A 126 -7.26 9.05 10.52
C GLN A 126 -7.29 7.53 10.64
N ILE A 127 -6.93 7.04 11.83
CA ILE A 127 -7.00 5.61 12.14
C ILE A 127 -8.45 5.25 12.43
N GLU A 128 -9.04 4.39 11.59
CA GLU A 128 -10.40 3.89 11.77
C GLU A 128 -10.42 2.66 12.68
N LYS A 129 -9.49 1.76 12.46
CA LYS A 129 -9.45 0.48 13.15
C LYS A 129 -8.04 -0.08 13.15
N TRP A 130 -7.69 -0.73 14.24
CA TRP A 130 -6.49 -1.55 14.30
C TRP A 130 -6.78 -2.87 15.00
N ARG A 131 -6.00 -3.89 14.65
CA ARG A 131 -6.08 -5.22 15.25
C ARG A 131 -4.69 -5.83 15.37
N ALA A 132 -4.36 -6.28 16.57
CA ALA A 132 -3.20 -7.13 16.79
C ALA A 132 -3.54 -8.59 16.47
N VAL A 133 -2.61 -9.31 15.86
CA VAL A 133 -2.73 -10.73 15.51
C VAL A 133 -1.47 -11.45 16.01
N ASP A 134 -1.65 -12.45 16.83
CA ASP A 134 -0.56 -13.30 17.30
C ASP A 134 -0.18 -14.32 16.21
N GLN A 135 0.55 -13.82 15.21
CA GLN A 135 1.04 -14.60 14.08
C GLN A 135 2.31 -15.38 14.42
N PHE A 136 3.05 -14.92 15.42
CA PHE A 136 4.32 -15.48 15.85
C PHE A 136 4.28 -15.89 17.32
N PRO A 137 3.50 -16.91 17.69
CA PRO A 137 3.32 -17.30 19.07
C PRO A 137 4.67 -17.69 19.72
N MET A 138 4.82 -17.46 21.01
CA MET A 138 6.05 -17.66 21.78
C MET A 138 7.21 -16.73 21.42
N THR A 139 6.96 -15.64 20.69
CA THR A 139 7.93 -14.59 20.41
C THR A 139 7.44 -13.24 20.95
N THR A 140 8.28 -12.21 20.87
CA THR A 140 7.93 -10.81 21.22
C THR A 140 7.28 -10.05 20.05
N HIS A 141 7.02 -10.73 18.94
CA HIS A 141 6.50 -10.10 17.72
C HIS A 141 5.00 -10.31 17.62
N VAL A 142 4.29 -9.22 17.36
CA VAL A 142 2.84 -9.19 17.11
C VAL A 142 2.60 -8.49 15.80
N GLU A 143 1.87 -9.16 14.93
CA GLU A 143 1.40 -8.55 13.69
C GLU A 143 0.28 -7.56 14.00
N THR A 144 0.33 -6.39 13.41
CA THR A 144 -0.71 -5.37 13.59
C THR A 144 -1.23 -4.93 12.24
N VAL A 145 -2.55 -5.02 12.06
CA VAL A 145 -3.23 -4.51 10.86
C VAL A 145 -3.96 -3.23 11.25
N CYS A 146 -3.65 -2.14 10.55
CA CYS A 146 -4.25 -0.83 10.76
C CYS A 146 -4.98 -0.38 9.50
N LEU A 147 -6.25 0.00 9.64
CA LEU A 147 -7.06 0.62 8.61
C LEU A 147 -7.13 2.11 8.86
N MET A 148 -6.82 2.90 7.84
CA MET A 148 -6.89 4.36 7.86
C MET A 148 -7.79 4.85 6.74
N SER A 149 -8.48 5.95 6.96
CA SER A 149 -9.21 6.70 5.94
C SER A 149 -8.66 8.11 5.80
N ARG A 150 -8.73 8.63 4.58
CA ARG A 150 -8.37 10.02 4.32
C ARG A 150 -9.31 10.96 5.07
N VAL A 151 -8.76 11.97 5.72
CA VAL A 151 -9.54 13.04 6.33
C VAL A 151 -10.07 13.92 5.21
N GLU A 152 -11.39 14.06 5.08
CA GLU A 152 -11.97 15.02 4.14
C GLU A 152 -11.55 16.42 4.58
N GLY A 153 -11.02 17.21 3.66
CA GLY A 153 -10.55 18.56 3.94
C GLY A 153 -11.71 19.43 4.48
N LYS A 154 -11.38 20.22 5.52
CA LYS A 154 -12.27 21.26 6.02
C LYS A 154 -12.43 22.37 5.01
#